data_1d11b0b57874391a69ff411db8d589e1
#
_entry.id   1d11b0b57874391a69ff411db8d589e1
#
_cell.length_a   1.000
_cell.length_b   1.000
_cell.length_c   1.000
_cell.angle_alpha   90.00
_cell.angle_beta   90.00
_cell.angle_gamma   90.00
#
_symmetry.space_group_name_H-M   'P 1'
#
loop_
_entity.id
_entity.type
_entity.pdbx_description
1 polymer ?
#
loop_
_entity_poly.entity_id
_entity_poly.type
_entity_poly.pdbx_seq_one_letter_code
_entity_poly.pdbx_strand_id
1 'polypeptide(L)'
;MTVPDIVAPNAYTNAVKNVTSIIHCASPYTFSLGSNEDLLIPAREGTLNMLRAAAKESSVKKVVITSSFAALNQLGKDPYAKPTMVYDESVWNPVTWEEALKGPSRMAYQASKKYAELAAHGISPFRIWS
;
A
#
# COMPACT_ATOMS: atom_id res chain seq x y z
N MET A 1 2.28 20.14 9.08
CA MET A 1 1.96 20.36 7.62
C MET A 1 0.98 19.29 7.18
N THR A 2 0.02 19.64 6.35
CA THR A 2 -0.99 18.72 5.82
C THR A 2 -0.67 18.37 4.36
N VAL A 3 -0.85 17.12 3.98
CA VAL A 3 -0.85 16.65 2.58
C VAL A 3 -2.32 16.43 2.20
N PRO A 4 -2.94 17.35 1.47
CA PRO A 4 -4.39 17.31 1.24
C PRO A 4 -4.83 16.20 0.28
N ASP A 5 -3.96 15.83 -0.67
CA ASP A 5 -4.20 14.76 -1.62
C ASP A 5 -2.90 13.97 -1.84
N ILE A 6 -2.92 12.70 -1.45
CA ILE A 6 -1.76 11.80 -1.55
C ILE A 6 -1.45 11.37 -2.98
N VAL A 7 -2.42 11.49 -3.89
CA VAL A 7 -2.27 11.10 -5.32
C VAL A 7 -1.72 12.25 -6.16
N ALA A 8 -1.86 13.48 -5.68
CA ALA A 8 -1.40 14.66 -6.43
C ALA A 8 0.11 14.60 -6.74
N PRO A 9 0.55 15.04 -7.91
CA PRO A 9 1.98 15.11 -8.23
C PRO A 9 2.75 15.91 -7.18
N ASN A 10 3.89 15.39 -6.73
CA ASN A 10 4.75 16.01 -5.73
C ASN A 10 4.10 16.28 -4.35
N ALA A 11 3.02 15.57 -4.02
CA ALA A 11 2.25 15.74 -2.78
C ALA A 11 3.13 15.73 -1.51
N TYR A 12 4.16 14.92 -1.50
CA TYR A 12 5.03 14.73 -0.32
C TYR A 12 6.31 15.57 -0.33
N THR A 13 6.62 16.33 -1.40
CA THR A 13 7.90 17.04 -1.57
C THR A 13 8.26 17.93 -0.37
N ASN A 14 7.28 18.62 0.20
CA ASN A 14 7.52 19.47 1.36
C ASN A 14 7.45 18.67 2.69
N ALA A 15 6.66 17.61 2.73
CA ALA A 15 6.45 16.81 3.94
C ALA A 15 7.69 16.00 4.31
N VAL A 16 8.52 15.61 3.34
CA VAL A 16 9.71 14.78 3.58
C VAL A 16 10.98 15.61 3.86
N LYS A 17 10.93 16.94 3.72
CA LYS A 17 12.12 17.80 3.93
C LYS A 17 12.66 17.70 5.34
N ASN A 18 13.96 17.46 5.46
CA ASN A 18 14.71 17.40 6.73
C ASN A 18 14.20 16.32 7.70
N VAL A 19 13.49 15.30 7.23
CA VAL A 19 13.12 14.16 8.07
C VAL A 19 14.10 13.02 7.86
N THR A 20 14.34 12.23 8.91
CA THR A 20 15.25 11.07 8.86
C THR A 20 14.52 9.76 8.69
N SER A 21 13.26 9.69 9.09
CA SER A 21 12.44 8.48 9.01
C SER A 21 11.01 8.83 8.65
N ILE A 22 10.38 7.96 7.87
CA ILE A 22 8.98 8.09 7.44
C ILE A 22 8.22 6.85 7.87
N ILE A 23 7.04 7.04 8.47
CA ILE A 23 6.06 5.99 8.70
C ILE A 23 4.85 6.31 7.83
N HIS A 24 4.66 5.54 6.76
CA HIS A 24 3.58 5.74 5.80
C HIS A 24 2.37 4.89 6.16
N CYS A 25 1.36 5.54 6.75
CA CYS A 25 0.08 4.91 7.10
C CYS A 25 -1.07 5.40 6.21
N ALA A 26 -0.82 6.38 5.35
CA ALA A 26 -1.86 7.03 4.55
C ALA A 26 -2.34 6.11 3.43
N SER A 27 -3.54 5.57 3.60
CA SER A 27 -4.24 4.76 2.61
C SER A 27 -5.74 4.83 2.89
N PRO A 28 -6.61 4.88 1.89
CA PRO A 28 -8.05 4.84 2.13
C PRO A 28 -8.46 3.56 2.87
N TYR A 29 -9.33 3.73 3.86
CA TYR A 29 -9.96 2.63 4.56
C TYR A 29 -11.44 2.95 4.76
N THR A 30 -12.23 2.70 3.74
CA THR A 30 -13.69 2.87 3.78
C THR A 30 -14.32 1.95 2.73
N PHE A 31 -15.53 1.48 3.02
CA PHE A 31 -16.32 0.65 2.10
C PHE A 31 -17.52 1.40 1.52
N SER A 32 -17.62 2.70 1.82
CA SER A 32 -18.69 3.61 1.35
C SER A 32 -18.16 4.54 0.26
N LEU A 33 -17.36 4.01 -0.67
CA LEU A 33 -16.81 4.75 -1.81
C LEU A 33 -17.71 4.64 -3.03
N GLY A 34 -17.57 5.58 -3.97
CA GLY A 34 -18.29 5.57 -5.23
C GLY A 34 -17.83 4.43 -6.16
N SER A 35 -16.54 4.07 -6.09
CA SER A 35 -15.96 2.98 -6.89
C SER A 35 -14.83 2.26 -6.17
N ASN A 36 -14.48 1.07 -6.63
CA ASN A 36 -13.31 0.34 -6.12
C ASN A 36 -11.97 1.02 -6.50
N GLU A 37 -11.97 1.83 -7.56
CA GLU A 37 -10.81 2.64 -7.95
C GLU A 37 -10.41 3.63 -6.85
N ASP A 38 -11.38 4.14 -6.09
CA ASP A 38 -11.17 5.08 -4.98
C ASP A 38 -10.40 4.45 -3.79
N LEU A 39 -10.29 3.12 -3.75
CA LEU A 39 -9.40 2.39 -2.83
C LEU A 39 -8.06 2.06 -3.50
N LEU A 40 -8.10 1.53 -4.70
CA LEU A 40 -6.95 0.94 -5.38
C LEU A 40 -5.93 1.99 -5.79
N ILE A 41 -6.39 3.05 -6.47
CA ILE A 41 -5.50 4.08 -7.01
C ILE A 41 -4.80 4.86 -5.90
N PRO A 42 -5.49 5.40 -4.88
CA PRO A 42 -4.80 6.16 -3.84
C PRO A 42 -3.85 5.31 -2.99
N ALA A 43 -4.17 4.06 -2.73
CA ALA A 43 -3.29 3.18 -1.98
C ALA A 43 -1.96 2.95 -2.71
N ARG A 44 -2.02 2.66 -4.01
CA ARG A 44 -0.84 2.42 -4.84
C ARG A 44 -0.08 3.71 -5.13
N GLU A 45 -0.74 4.71 -5.73
CA GLU A 45 -0.07 5.93 -6.19
C GLU A 45 0.37 6.82 -5.02
N GLY A 46 -0.38 6.87 -3.92
CA GLY A 46 0.03 7.57 -2.70
C GLY A 46 1.32 7.00 -2.12
N THR A 47 1.44 5.67 -2.08
CA THR A 47 2.67 4.99 -1.65
C THR A 47 3.83 5.31 -2.60
N LEU A 48 3.62 5.23 -3.91
CA LEU A 48 4.64 5.56 -4.91
C LEU A 48 5.10 7.01 -4.82
N ASN A 49 4.17 7.95 -4.66
CA ASN A 49 4.49 9.37 -4.53
C ASN A 49 5.34 9.66 -3.27
N MET A 50 4.98 9.02 -2.15
CA MET A 50 5.77 9.14 -0.92
C MET A 50 7.18 8.59 -1.11
N LEU A 51 7.35 7.40 -1.69
CA LEU A 51 8.65 6.79 -1.92
C LEU A 51 9.50 7.60 -2.91
N ARG A 52 8.91 8.12 -3.99
CA ARG A 52 9.60 9.00 -4.95
C ARG A 52 10.08 10.31 -4.30
N ALA A 53 9.29 10.87 -3.38
CA ALA A 53 9.71 12.04 -2.62
C ALA A 53 10.83 11.72 -1.64
N ALA A 54 10.70 10.62 -0.90
CA ALA A 54 11.70 10.12 0.04
C ALA A 54 13.05 9.86 -0.65
N ALA A 55 13.04 9.26 -1.83
CA ALA A 55 14.26 8.97 -2.60
C ALA A 55 15.04 10.22 -3.05
N LYS A 56 14.36 11.37 -3.15
CA LYS A 56 14.98 12.65 -3.52
C LYS A 56 15.51 13.43 -2.30
N GLU A 57 15.13 13.04 -1.09
CA GLU A 57 15.50 13.72 0.16
C GLU A 57 16.66 12.96 0.84
N SER A 58 17.84 13.54 0.81
CA SER A 58 19.07 12.88 1.31
C SER A 58 19.08 12.64 2.83
N SER A 59 18.29 13.36 3.59
CA SER A 59 18.13 13.18 5.04
C SER A 59 17.34 11.92 5.39
N VAL A 60 16.47 11.41 4.51
CA VAL A 60 15.67 10.20 4.75
C VAL A 60 16.55 8.96 4.71
N LYS A 61 16.58 8.21 5.81
CA LYS A 61 17.37 6.98 5.99
C LYS A 61 16.50 5.74 6.10
N LYS A 62 15.24 5.89 6.50
CA LYS A 62 14.35 4.78 6.78
C LYS A 62 12.92 5.11 6.36
N VAL A 63 12.28 4.15 5.71
CA VAL A 63 10.84 4.20 5.41
C VAL A 63 10.19 2.93 5.94
N VAL A 64 9.10 3.09 6.67
CA VAL A 64 8.22 2.01 7.13
C VAL A 64 6.85 2.22 6.48
N ILE A 65 6.28 1.17 5.92
CA ILE A 65 4.95 1.20 5.30
C ILE A 65 4.02 0.31 6.10
N THR A 66 2.88 0.84 6.53
CA THR A 66 1.84 0.04 7.18
C THR A 66 1.08 -0.76 6.14
N SER A 67 1.36 -2.05 6.05
CA SER A 67 0.64 -3.00 5.24
C SER A 67 -0.55 -3.61 5.97
N SER A 68 -1.00 -4.75 5.57
CA SER A 68 -2.09 -5.51 6.18
C SER A 68 -1.96 -6.98 5.84
N PHE A 69 -2.38 -7.86 6.76
CA PHE A 69 -2.56 -9.28 6.47
C PHE A 69 -3.48 -9.53 5.26
N ALA A 70 -4.34 -8.57 4.92
CA ALA A 70 -5.16 -8.60 3.71
C ALA A 70 -4.35 -8.66 2.41
N ALA A 71 -3.09 -8.19 2.42
CA ALA A 71 -2.19 -8.30 1.28
C ALA A 71 -1.74 -9.74 1.00
N LEU A 72 -1.78 -10.59 2.02
CA LEU A 72 -1.31 -11.98 1.97
C LEU A 72 -2.48 -12.95 1.81
N ASN A 73 -3.56 -12.76 2.56
CA ASN A 73 -4.63 -13.74 2.67
C ASN A 73 -5.81 -13.44 1.74
N GLN A 74 -6.52 -14.49 1.34
CA GLN A 74 -7.78 -14.40 0.61
C GLN A 74 -8.94 -14.53 1.60
N LEU A 75 -9.53 -13.40 2.02
CA LEU A 75 -10.73 -13.39 2.86
C LEU A 75 -11.88 -14.10 2.13
N GLY A 76 -12.42 -15.14 2.75
CA GLY A 76 -13.48 -15.98 2.18
C GLY A 76 -13.07 -17.41 1.86
N LYS A 77 -11.76 -17.69 1.79
CA LYS A 77 -11.27 -19.06 1.97
C LYS A 77 -10.92 -19.24 3.44
N ASP A 78 -11.38 -20.35 4.02
CA ASP A 78 -11.09 -20.68 5.41
C ASP A 78 -9.57 -20.64 5.64
N PRO A 79 -9.03 -19.73 6.44
CA PRO A 79 -7.60 -19.68 6.74
C PRO A 79 -7.15 -20.93 7.50
N TYR A 80 -8.09 -21.68 8.10
CA TYR A 80 -7.83 -22.95 8.80
C TYR A 80 -7.93 -24.17 7.88
N ALA A 81 -8.43 -24.02 6.65
CA ALA A 81 -8.52 -25.14 5.70
C ALA A 81 -7.15 -25.69 5.25
N LYS A 82 -6.06 -24.93 5.48
CA LYS A 82 -4.68 -25.38 5.27
C LYS A 82 -3.83 -25.05 6.50
N PRO A 83 -3.93 -25.83 7.60
CA PRO A 83 -3.22 -25.54 8.83
C PRO A 83 -1.69 -25.59 8.71
N THR A 84 -1.15 -25.98 7.55
CA THR A 84 0.28 -26.03 7.25
C THR A 84 0.76 -24.86 6.41
N MET A 85 -0.10 -23.90 6.03
CA MET A 85 0.33 -22.75 5.25
C MET A 85 0.98 -21.70 6.18
N VAL A 86 2.26 -21.48 5.96
CA VAL A 86 3.00 -20.38 6.59
C VAL A 86 2.86 -19.15 5.69
N TYR A 87 2.43 -18.03 6.26
CA TYR A 87 2.40 -16.75 5.58
C TYR A 87 3.71 -16.02 5.86
N ASP A 88 4.46 -15.75 4.82
CA ASP A 88 5.69 -14.98 4.83
C ASP A 88 5.69 -13.96 3.68
N GLU A 89 6.78 -13.23 3.51
CA GLU A 89 6.92 -12.18 2.50
C GLU A 89 6.89 -12.68 1.04
N SER A 90 6.90 -13.99 0.81
CA SER A 90 6.78 -14.59 -0.53
C SER A 90 5.32 -14.84 -0.93
N VAL A 91 4.42 -14.83 0.06
CA VAL A 91 3.00 -15.15 -0.16
C VAL A 91 2.21 -13.88 -0.46
N TRP A 92 1.45 -13.91 -1.53
CA TRP A 92 0.57 -12.82 -1.92
C TRP A 92 -0.87 -13.27 -2.07
N ASN A 93 -1.79 -12.40 -1.70
CA ASN A 93 -3.20 -12.58 -2.01
C ASN A 93 -3.36 -12.78 -3.53
N PRO A 94 -4.03 -13.84 -4.00
CA PRO A 94 -4.13 -14.15 -5.43
C PRO A 94 -4.99 -13.16 -6.22
N VAL A 95 -5.76 -12.28 -5.56
CA VAL A 95 -6.64 -11.32 -6.24
C VAL A 95 -5.88 -10.49 -7.27
N THR A 96 -6.43 -10.39 -8.47
CA THR A 96 -5.91 -9.52 -9.53
C THR A 96 -6.50 -8.11 -9.45
N TRP A 97 -5.86 -7.17 -10.12
CA TRP A 97 -6.35 -5.79 -10.20
C TRP A 97 -7.74 -5.73 -10.86
N GLU A 98 -7.91 -6.46 -11.95
CA GLU A 98 -9.15 -6.52 -12.73
C GLU A 98 -10.30 -7.14 -11.93
N GLU A 99 -10.03 -8.21 -11.20
CA GLU A 99 -11.02 -8.81 -10.29
C GLU A 99 -11.42 -7.83 -9.18
N ALA A 100 -10.45 -7.11 -8.63
CA ALA A 100 -10.68 -6.13 -7.58
C ALA A 100 -11.52 -4.94 -8.05
N LEU A 101 -11.33 -4.48 -9.29
CA LEU A 101 -12.12 -3.39 -9.88
C LEU A 101 -13.61 -3.76 -9.98
N LYS A 102 -13.92 -5.01 -10.30
CA LYS A 102 -15.29 -5.50 -10.58
C LYS A 102 -15.94 -6.21 -9.39
N GLY A 103 -15.15 -6.59 -8.42
CA GLY A 103 -15.59 -7.38 -7.26
C GLY A 103 -16.17 -6.55 -6.12
N PRO A 104 -16.49 -7.20 -5.00
CA PRO A 104 -16.90 -6.52 -3.78
C PRO A 104 -15.82 -5.57 -3.25
N SER A 105 -16.20 -4.48 -2.59
CA SER A 105 -15.27 -3.48 -2.01
C SER A 105 -14.23 -4.07 -1.06
N ARG A 106 -14.57 -5.17 -0.36
CA ARG A 106 -13.62 -5.92 0.44
C ARG A 106 -12.47 -6.52 -0.38
N MET A 107 -12.75 -7.00 -1.58
CA MET A 107 -11.72 -7.49 -2.51
C MET A 107 -10.85 -6.34 -3.00
N ALA A 108 -11.44 -5.17 -3.28
CA ALA A 108 -10.70 -3.97 -3.63
C ALA A 108 -9.75 -3.53 -2.50
N TYR A 109 -10.19 -3.61 -1.23
CA TYR A 109 -9.31 -3.34 -0.09
C TYR A 109 -8.12 -4.30 -0.03
N GLN A 110 -8.35 -5.61 -0.19
CA GLN A 110 -7.26 -6.61 -0.22
C GLN A 110 -6.24 -6.31 -1.32
N ALA A 111 -6.74 -6.07 -2.53
CA ALA A 111 -5.91 -5.71 -3.66
C ALA A 111 -5.16 -4.39 -3.43
N SER A 112 -5.81 -3.37 -2.83
CA SER A 112 -5.18 -2.08 -2.53
C SER A 112 -3.94 -2.23 -1.66
N LYS A 113 -3.99 -3.08 -0.63
CA LYS A 113 -2.84 -3.38 0.24
C LYS A 113 -1.75 -4.15 -0.48
N LYS A 114 -2.12 -5.21 -1.21
CA LYS A 114 -1.19 -5.99 -2.04
C LYS A 114 -0.45 -5.12 -3.05
N TYR A 115 -1.18 -4.35 -3.85
CA TYR A 115 -0.57 -3.59 -4.94
C TYR A 115 0.21 -2.36 -4.46
N ALA A 116 -0.15 -1.76 -3.32
CA ALA A 116 0.65 -0.73 -2.70
C ALA A 116 2.02 -1.28 -2.25
N GLU A 117 2.03 -2.45 -1.62
CA GLU A 117 3.25 -3.10 -1.15
C GLU A 117 4.12 -3.62 -2.30
N LEU A 118 3.54 -4.30 -3.29
CA LEU A 118 4.25 -4.72 -4.51
C LEU A 118 4.88 -3.54 -5.24
N ALA A 119 4.16 -2.43 -5.38
CA ALA A 119 4.67 -1.23 -6.00
C ALA A 119 5.86 -0.63 -5.20
N ALA A 120 5.79 -0.68 -3.88
CA ALA A 120 6.87 -0.24 -3.01
C ALA A 120 8.14 -1.07 -3.19
N HIS A 121 8.03 -2.39 -3.23
CA HIS A 121 9.18 -3.28 -3.48
C HIS A 121 9.80 -3.05 -4.87
N GLY A 122 9.00 -2.68 -5.87
CA GLY A 122 9.47 -2.48 -7.25
C GLY A 122 10.33 -1.24 -7.49
N ILE A 123 10.24 -0.21 -6.62
CA ILE A 123 10.92 1.08 -6.88
C ILE A 123 11.77 1.62 -5.74
N SER A 124 11.74 1.00 -4.56
CA SER A 124 12.36 1.57 -3.38
C SER A 124 13.86 1.32 -3.34
N PRO A 125 14.70 2.37 -3.19
CA PRO A 125 16.11 2.23 -2.84
C PRO A 125 16.30 1.94 -1.34
N PHE A 126 15.22 1.99 -0.56
CA PHE A 126 15.24 1.75 0.88
C PHE A 126 14.90 0.29 1.20
N ARG A 127 15.40 -0.18 2.34
CA ARG A 127 14.90 -1.43 2.92
C ARG A 127 13.48 -1.17 3.43
N ILE A 128 12.49 -1.77 2.79
CA ILE A 128 11.08 -1.65 3.19
C ILE A 128 10.81 -2.72 4.25
N TRP A 129 10.20 -2.28 5.35
CA TRP A 129 9.65 -3.13 6.39
C TRP A 129 8.13 -3.00 6.31
N SER A 130 7.45 -4.05 6.02
CA SER A 130 5.98 -4.17 5.98
C SER A 130 5.47 -5.03 7.13
#